data_9ab7eb867c35328c2a5518f3a1dd0b7f
#
_entry.id   9ab7eb867c35328c2a5518f3a1dd0b7f
#
_cell.length_a   1.000
_cell.length_b   1.000
_cell.length_c   1.000
_cell.angle_alpha   90.00
_cell.angle_beta   90.00
_cell.angle_gamma   90.00
#
_symmetry.space_group_name_H-M   'P 1'
#
loop_
_entity.id
_entity.type
_entity.pdbx_description
1 polymer ?
#
loop_
_entity_poly.entity_id
_entity_poly.type
_entity_poly.pdbx_seq_one_letter_code
_entity_poly.pdbx_strand_id
1 'polypeptide(L)'
;LITFIYLIFLSMLKYFILFFSLITNSQELIIGSEKISPGIVFIFEGAIKDEILPLSSNLNANETNVHIEARVNWDISNVPDGTPPGGFIPYLKIHSKIKNQRTGLKIFVDLKPHINLVDNFHYARNISLPGLTNDLYEVEFYIIPPSSHELSFHKDWFNKYGAILINDYSYKYRNVNFLEIANATRK
;
A
#
# COMPACT_ATOMS: atom_id res chain seq x y z
N LEU A 1 48.93 -4.87 24.79
CA LEU A 1 47.59 -4.80 25.35
C LEU A 1 46.76 -3.62 24.74
N ILE A 2 47.30 -2.41 24.81
CA ILE A 2 46.66 -1.17 24.32
C ILE A 2 46.37 -1.24 22.82
N THR A 3 47.32 -1.75 22.02
CA THR A 3 47.17 -1.90 20.54
C THR A 3 46.07 -2.92 20.17
N PHE A 4 45.91 -3.96 20.95
CA PHE A 4 44.91 -4.99 20.75
C PHE A 4 43.50 -4.47 21.07
N ILE A 5 43.34 -3.69 22.14
CA ILE A 5 42.08 -3.02 22.52
C ILE A 5 41.68 -2.01 21.44
N TYR A 6 42.63 -1.24 20.91
CA TYR A 6 42.37 -0.27 19.85
C TYR A 6 41.86 -0.94 18.54
N LEU A 7 42.45 -2.09 18.17
CA LEU A 7 42.01 -2.88 17.00
C LEU A 7 40.59 -3.44 17.17
N ILE A 8 40.24 -3.91 18.36
CA ILE A 8 38.88 -4.38 18.66
C ILE A 8 37.89 -3.22 18.60
N PHE A 9 38.22 -2.06 19.16
CA PHE A 9 37.37 -0.87 19.13
C PHE A 9 37.14 -0.36 17.69
N LEU A 10 38.17 -0.34 16.85
CA LEU A 10 38.04 0.01 15.42
C LEU A 10 37.16 -0.99 14.65
N SER A 11 37.29 -2.27 14.96
CA SER A 11 36.45 -3.31 14.37
C SER A 11 35.00 -3.13 14.76
N MET A 12 34.70 -2.96 16.04
CA MET A 12 33.34 -2.73 16.54
C MET A 12 32.72 -1.43 15.97
N LEU A 13 33.52 -0.37 15.82
CA LEU A 13 33.08 0.89 15.23
C LEU A 13 32.68 0.72 13.76
N LYS A 14 33.37 -0.13 12.99
CA LYS A 14 33.00 -0.44 11.59
C LYS A 14 31.66 -1.15 11.51
N TYR A 15 31.40 -2.11 12.41
CA TYR A 15 30.10 -2.81 12.47
C TYR A 15 28.99 -1.90 12.97
N PHE A 16 29.26 -0.99 13.88
CA PHE A 16 28.30 0.01 14.35
C PHE A 16 27.92 0.99 13.25
N ILE A 17 28.89 1.45 12.44
CA ILE A 17 28.65 2.32 11.28
C ILE A 17 27.88 1.57 10.21
N LEU A 18 28.20 0.27 9.96
CA LEU A 18 27.48 -0.56 9.00
C LEU A 18 26.02 -0.80 9.44
N PHE A 19 25.77 -0.95 10.75
CA PHE A 19 24.42 -1.13 11.29
C PHE A 19 23.58 0.16 11.22
N PHE A 20 24.23 1.32 11.36
CA PHE A 20 23.54 2.62 11.27
C PHE A 20 23.18 3.03 9.83
N SER A 21 23.89 2.48 8.82
CA SER A 21 23.58 2.74 7.41
C SER A 21 22.41 1.92 6.85
N LEU A 22 21.82 1.02 7.66
CA LEU A 22 20.60 0.26 7.32
C LEU A 22 19.30 0.96 7.78
N ILE A 23 19.33 2.25 8.08
CA ILE A 23 18.11 3.06 8.10
C ILE A 23 17.69 3.24 6.64
N THR A 24 17.07 2.21 6.08
CA THR A 24 16.31 2.33 4.84
C THR A 24 15.19 3.33 5.14
N ASN A 25 15.27 4.51 4.54
CA ASN A 25 14.10 5.37 4.48
C ASN A 25 12.99 4.53 3.87
N SER A 26 11.99 4.19 4.67
CA SER A 26 10.79 3.53 4.17
C SER A 26 10.24 4.42 3.06
N GLN A 27 10.19 3.90 1.84
CA GLN A 27 9.62 4.61 0.71
C GLN A 27 8.09 4.59 0.75
N GLU A 28 7.52 4.07 1.86
CA GLU A 28 6.09 3.82 2.04
C GLU A 28 5.66 4.26 3.43
N LEU A 29 4.52 4.94 3.49
CA LEU A 29 3.80 5.26 4.69
C LEU A 29 2.69 4.22 4.88
N ILE A 30 2.82 3.29 5.81
CA ILE A 30 1.74 2.36 6.15
C ILE A 30 0.58 3.13 6.79
N ILE A 31 -0.57 3.14 6.13
CA ILE A 31 -1.81 3.74 6.63
C ILE A 31 -2.57 2.74 7.48
N GLY A 32 -2.61 1.46 7.06
CA GLY A 32 -3.25 0.39 7.79
C GLY A 32 -3.06 -0.98 7.14
N SER A 33 -3.40 -2.02 7.89
CA SER A 33 -3.35 -3.40 7.41
C SER A 33 -4.51 -4.19 7.98
N GLU A 34 -5.18 -4.96 7.11
CA GLU A 34 -6.35 -5.75 7.45
C GLU A 34 -6.21 -7.17 6.89
N LYS A 35 -6.77 -8.14 7.62
CA LYS A 35 -6.79 -9.53 7.19
C LYS A 35 -8.18 -10.09 7.31
N ILE A 36 -8.67 -10.69 6.24
CA ILE A 36 -10.03 -11.25 6.18
C ILE A 36 -10.02 -12.72 5.72
N SER A 37 -11.12 -13.41 6.03
CA SER A 37 -11.38 -14.74 5.47
C SER A 37 -11.64 -14.64 3.94
N PRO A 38 -11.19 -15.62 3.16
CA PRO A 38 -10.49 -16.87 3.53
C PRO A 38 -8.95 -16.80 3.48
N GLY A 39 -8.36 -15.70 3.86
CA GLY A 39 -6.90 -15.50 3.88
C GLY A 39 -6.44 -14.42 2.91
N ILE A 40 -7.17 -13.32 2.82
CA ILE A 40 -6.80 -12.13 2.05
C ILE A 40 -6.25 -11.08 2.99
N VAL A 41 -5.13 -10.47 2.60
CA VAL A 41 -4.46 -9.39 3.32
C VAL A 41 -4.53 -8.12 2.50
N PHE A 42 -4.94 -7.04 3.14
CA PHE A 42 -4.89 -5.67 2.63
C PHE A 42 -3.79 -4.92 3.36
N ILE A 43 -2.95 -4.21 2.62
CA ILE A 43 -2.02 -3.22 3.16
C ILE A 43 -2.29 -1.91 2.43
N PHE A 44 -2.69 -0.89 3.18
CA PHE A 44 -2.99 0.44 2.66
C PHE A 44 -1.83 1.37 2.94
N GLU A 45 -1.36 2.07 1.91
CA GLU A 45 -0.11 2.81 1.97
C GLU A 45 -0.19 4.15 1.23
N GLY A 46 0.69 5.05 1.63
CA GLY A 46 1.08 6.18 0.81
C GLY A 46 2.54 6.00 0.39
N ALA A 47 2.78 5.95 -0.90
CA ALA A 47 4.12 5.81 -1.47
C ALA A 47 4.62 7.13 -2.07
N ILE A 48 5.93 7.17 -2.36
CA ILE A 48 6.54 8.28 -3.08
C ILE A 48 5.91 8.38 -4.47
N LYS A 49 5.51 9.61 -4.83
CA LYS A 49 5.00 9.91 -6.16
C LYS A 49 5.96 9.48 -7.28
N ASP A 50 5.40 8.96 -8.34
CA ASP A 50 6.14 8.52 -9.53
C ASP A 50 5.39 8.91 -10.81
N GLU A 51 6.05 8.82 -11.95
CA GLU A 51 5.39 8.98 -13.24
C GLU A 51 4.71 7.68 -13.64
N ILE A 52 3.39 7.73 -13.78
CA ILE A 52 2.55 6.58 -14.10
C ILE A 52 1.99 6.73 -15.51
N LEU A 53 2.27 5.77 -16.35
CA LEU A 53 1.76 5.75 -17.73
C LEU A 53 0.46 4.95 -17.86
N PRO A 54 -0.45 5.31 -18.77
CA PRO A 54 -0.40 6.49 -19.64
C PRO A 54 -0.79 7.78 -18.89
N LEU A 55 -0.16 8.90 -19.24
CA LEU A 55 -0.45 10.22 -18.63
C LEU A 55 -1.89 10.68 -18.86
N SER A 56 -2.56 10.19 -19.90
CA SER A 56 -3.97 10.50 -20.20
C SER A 56 -4.95 10.04 -19.11
N SER A 57 -4.55 9.13 -18.23
CA SER A 57 -5.40 8.57 -17.16
C SER A 57 -4.79 8.65 -15.76
N ASN A 58 -3.60 9.24 -15.64
CA ASN A 58 -2.89 9.38 -14.37
C ASN A 58 -2.41 10.82 -14.19
N LEU A 59 -2.40 11.29 -12.94
CA LEU A 59 -1.88 12.60 -12.59
C LEU A 59 -0.34 12.60 -12.73
N ASN A 60 0.22 13.64 -13.32
CA ASN A 60 1.66 13.83 -13.44
C ASN A 60 2.35 13.83 -12.07
N ALA A 61 3.59 13.36 -12.01
CA ALA A 61 4.39 13.38 -10.79
C ALA A 61 4.53 14.79 -10.18
N ASN A 62 4.61 15.84 -11.02
CA ASN A 62 4.73 17.24 -10.57
C ASN A 62 3.45 17.79 -9.92
N GLU A 63 2.29 17.24 -10.25
CA GLU A 63 0.98 17.60 -9.71
C GLU A 63 0.56 16.68 -8.55
N THR A 64 1.35 15.65 -8.29
CA THR A 64 1.10 14.62 -7.30
C THR A 64 1.79 14.94 -5.98
N ASN A 65 1.09 14.76 -4.87
CA ASN A 65 1.70 14.77 -3.53
C ASN A 65 2.06 13.36 -3.07
N VAL A 66 1.17 12.39 -3.30
CA VAL A 66 1.29 11.02 -2.79
C VAL A 66 0.80 10.04 -3.84
N HIS A 67 1.47 8.89 -3.95
CA HIS A 67 0.95 7.71 -4.63
C HIS A 67 0.20 6.88 -3.58
N ILE A 68 -1.14 6.90 -3.60
CA ILE A 68 -1.97 6.13 -2.66
C ILE A 68 -2.14 4.72 -3.17
N GLU A 69 -1.94 3.72 -2.31
CA GLU A 69 -1.89 2.30 -2.69
C GLU A 69 -2.74 1.41 -1.79
N ALA A 70 -3.16 0.29 -2.36
CA ALA A 70 -3.70 -0.86 -1.67
C ALA A 70 -3.06 -2.13 -2.26
N ARG A 71 -2.16 -2.76 -1.52
CA ARG A 71 -1.68 -4.10 -1.84
C ARG A 71 -2.70 -5.10 -1.32
N VAL A 72 -3.20 -5.95 -2.21
CA VAL A 72 -4.20 -6.97 -1.88
C VAL A 72 -3.71 -8.32 -2.36
N ASN A 73 -3.34 -9.16 -1.43
CA ASN A 73 -2.69 -10.43 -1.71
C ASN A 73 -3.32 -11.57 -0.88
N TRP A 74 -3.18 -12.78 -1.39
CA TRP A 74 -3.34 -13.95 -0.54
C TRP A 74 -2.32 -13.91 0.59
N ASP A 75 -2.70 -14.36 1.78
CA ASP A 75 -1.76 -14.55 2.89
C ASP A 75 -0.68 -15.58 2.51
N ILE A 76 0.44 -15.53 3.22
CA ILE A 76 1.54 -16.47 3.02
C ILE A 76 1.31 -17.83 3.67
N SER A 77 0.37 -17.95 4.62
CA SER A 77 0.20 -19.14 5.46
C SER A 77 -1.21 -19.72 5.56
N ASN A 78 -2.25 -18.91 5.47
CA ASN A 78 -3.64 -19.37 5.67
C ASN A 78 -4.49 -19.01 4.46
N VAL A 79 -4.33 -19.75 3.39
CA VAL A 79 -5.00 -19.51 2.11
C VAL A 79 -5.81 -20.74 1.69
N PRO A 80 -6.84 -20.59 0.85
CA PRO A 80 -7.53 -21.71 0.24
C PRO A 80 -6.58 -22.61 -0.56
N ASP A 81 -6.86 -23.91 -0.56
CA ASP A 81 -6.11 -24.87 -1.36
C ASP A 81 -6.11 -24.46 -2.84
N GLY A 82 -4.95 -24.53 -3.49
CA GLY A 82 -4.77 -24.17 -4.88
C GLY A 82 -4.58 -22.66 -5.16
N THR A 83 -4.68 -21.80 -4.16
CA THR A 83 -4.33 -20.38 -4.31
C THR A 83 -2.83 -20.14 -4.09
N PRO A 84 -2.20 -19.21 -4.82
CA PRO A 84 -0.77 -18.93 -4.65
C PRO A 84 -0.55 -18.08 -3.40
N PRO A 85 0.14 -18.57 -2.35
CA PRO A 85 0.50 -17.75 -1.19
C PRO A 85 1.23 -16.46 -1.61
N GLY A 86 0.84 -15.31 -1.05
CA GLY A 86 1.36 -14.01 -1.43
C GLY A 86 0.91 -13.48 -2.81
N GLY A 87 0.13 -14.27 -3.56
CA GLY A 87 -0.32 -13.88 -4.90
C GLY A 87 -1.33 -12.72 -4.88
N PHE A 88 -1.26 -11.85 -5.87
CA PHE A 88 -2.16 -10.71 -6.04
C PHE A 88 -3.63 -11.15 -6.23
N ILE A 89 -4.55 -10.42 -5.65
CA ILE A 89 -6.01 -10.62 -5.81
C ILE A 89 -6.54 -9.64 -6.87
N PRO A 90 -6.89 -10.11 -8.06
CA PRO A 90 -7.42 -9.26 -9.15
C PRO A 90 -8.92 -8.99 -9.01
N TYR A 91 -9.42 -8.10 -9.88
CA TYR A 91 -10.85 -7.77 -10.11
C TYR A 91 -11.56 -7.05 -8.96
N LEU A 92 -10.88 -6.66 -7.88
CA LEU A 92 -11.49 -5.80 -6.88
C LEU A 92 -11.65 -4.37 -7.41
N LYS A 93 -12.74 -3.70 -7.01
CA LYS A 93 -12.91 -2.27 -7.18
C LYS A 93 -12.60 -1.59 -5.87
N ILE A 94 -11.51 -0.81 -5.85
CA ILE A 94 -11.05 -0.14 -4.63
C ILE A 94 -11.14 1.37 -4.84
N HIS A 95 -11.90 2.00 -3.97
CA HIS A 95 -12.04 3.46 -3.96
C HIS A 95 -11.44 3.99 -2.65
N SER A 96 -10.84 5.17 -2.71
CA SER A 96 -10.39 5.86 -1.50
C SER A 96 -11.01 7.25 -1.40
N LYS A 97 -11.44 7.61 -0.19
CA LYS A 97 -11.84 8.96 0.18
C LYS A 97 -10.78 9.54 1.10
N ILE A 98 -10.14 10.61 0.67
CA ILE A 98 -9.15 11.35 1.44
C ILE A 98 -9.77 12.68 1.87
N LYS A 99 -9.91 12.90 3.17
CA LYS A 99 -10.51 14.10 3.76
C LYS A 99 -9.49 14.83 4.62
N ASN A 100 -9.26 16.09 4.34
CA ASN A 100 -8.50 16.99 5.21
C ASN A 100 -9.28 17.22 6.50
N GLN A 101 -8.69 16.91 7.66
CA GLN A 101 -9.37 17.01 8.95
C GLN A 101 -9.54 18.46 9.42
N ARG A 102 -8.67 19.38 8.98
CA ARG A 102 -8.72 20.79 9.34
C ARG A 102 -9.78 21.55 8.52
N THR A 103 -9.79 21.35 7.19
CA THR A 103 -10.64 22.13 6.28
C THR A 103 -11.97 21.45 5.93
N GLY A 104 -12.04 20.12 6.08
CA GLY A 104 -13.16 19.30 5.63
C GLY A 104 -13.19 19.02 4.12
N LEU A 105 -12.27 19.58 3.34
CA LEU A 105 -12.13 19.31 1.92
C LEU A 105 -11.81 17.83 1.70
N LYS A 106 -12.33 17.27 0.62
CA LYS A 106 -12.18 15.83 0.32
C LYS A 106 -12.04 15.58 -1.16
N ILE A 107 -11.33 14.50 -1.48
CA ILE A 107 -11.26 13.90 -2.81
C ILE A 107 -11.73 12.45 -2.75
N PHE A 108 -12.22 11.96 -3.88
CA PHE A 108 -12.53 10.54 -4.09
C PHE A 108 -11.71 10.07 -5.28
N VAL A 109 -11.08 8.93 -5.14
CA VAL A 109 -10.21 8.36 -6.16
C VAL A 109 -10.45 6.86 -6.33
N ASP A 110 -10.40 6.41 -7.57
CA ASP A 110 -10.44 4.99 -7.91
C ASP A 110 -9.00 4.48 -8.00
N LEU A 111 -8.67 3.49 -7.20
CA LEU A 111 -7.39 2.81 -7.30
C LEU A 111 -7.49 1.78 -8.43
N LYS A 112 -6.56 1.84 -9.36
CA LYS A 112 -6.49 0.92 -10.50
C LYS A 112 -5.34 -0.05 -10.34
N PRO A 113 -5.41 -1.24 -10.96
CA PRO A 113 -4.26 -2.14 -11.00
C PRO A 113 -3.07 -1.44 -11.65
N HIS A 114 -1.96 -1.38 -10.93
CA HIS A 114 -0.66 -0.94 -11.40
C HIS A 114 0.34 -2.09 -11.32
N ILE A 115 1.43 -1.98 -12.06
CA ILE A 115 2.56 -2.89 -11.98
C ILE A 115 3.85 -2.09 -11.95
N ASN A 116 4.75 -2.43 -11.05
CA ASN A 116 6.12 -1.93 -11.03
C ASN A 116 7.11 -3.08 -10.80
N LEU A 117 8.41 -2.79 -10.84
CA LEU A 117 9.46 -3.81 -10.70
C LEU A 117 9.79 -4.16 -9.24
N VAL A 118 9.26 -3.41 -8.27
CA VAL A 118 9.52 -3.61 -6.84
C VAL A 118 8.36 -4.36 -6.19
N ASP A 119 7.14 -3.82 -6.29
CA ASP A 119 5.96 -4.32 -5.58
C ASP A 119 5.09 -5.25 -6.42
N ASN A 120 5.44 -5.40 -7.72
CA ASN A 120 4.63 -6.16 -8.66
C ASN A 120 3.23 -5.55 -8.84
N PHE A 121 2.17 -6.35 -8.87
CA PHE A 121 0.79 -5.86 -9.00
C PHE A 121 0.26 -5.32 -7.68
N HIS A 122 -0.34 -4.14 -7.73
CA HIS A 122 -1.07 -3.49 -6.63
C HIS A 122 -2.15 -2.56 -7.19
N TYR A 123 -3.08 -2.11 -6.36
CA TYR A 123 -4.06 -1.08 -6.72
C TYR A 123 -3.55 0.27 -6.26
N ALA A 124 -3.49 1.26 -7.16
CA ALA A 124 -2.92 2.54 -6.79
C ALA A 124 -3.46 3.73 -7.59
N ARG A 125 -3.11 4.95 -7.15
CA ARG A 125 -3.39 6.20 -7.83
C ARG A 125 -2.47 7.32 -7.34
N ASN A 126 -1.95 8.11 -8.27
CA ASN A 126 -1.37 9.41 -7.97
C ASN A 126 -2.45 10.40 -7.55
N ILE A 127 -2.26 11.10 -6.43
CA ILE A 127 -3.22 12.06 -5.91
C ILE A 127 -2.57 13.40 -5.55
N SER A 128 -3.32 14.46 -5.74
CA SER A 128 -3.08 15.77 -5.12
C SER A 128 -3.95 15.87 -3.86
N LEU A 129 -3.33 16.14 -2.71
CA LEU A 129 -4.05 16.21 -1.43
C LEU A 129 -5.00 17.38 -1.38
N PRO A 130 -6.22 17.24 -0.79
CA PRO A 130 -7.18 18.34 -0.64
C PRO A 130 -6.79 19.27 0.52
N GLY A 131 -5.65 19.92 0.42
CA GLY A 131 -5.09 20.82 1.43
C GLY A 131 -3.57 20.79 1.49
N LEU A 132 -3.01 21.21 2.61
CA LEU A 132 -1.56 21.27 2.80
C LEU A 132 -0.98 19.87 3.14
N THR A 133 0.22 19.58 2.68
CA THR A 133 0.89 18.29 2.97
C THR A 133 1.14 18.05 4.46
N ASN A 134 1.22 19.12 5.27
CA ASN A 134 1.38 19.06 6.72
C ASN A 134 0.05 19.04 7.51
N ASP A 135 -1.10 19.02 6.83
CA ASP A 135 -2.39 18.77 7.50
C ASP A 135 -2.52 17.28 7.85
N LEU A 136 -3.42 16.96 8.79
CA LEU A 136 -3.82 15.59 9.07
C LEU A 136 -5.03 15.20 8.24
N TYR A 137 -5.05 13.94 7.83
CA TYR A 137 -6.07 13.41 6.95
C TYR A 137 -6.83 12.23 7.57
N GLU A 138 -8.11 12.11 7.21
CA GLU A 138 -8.90 10.89 7.35
C GLU A 138 -8.89 10.20 5.98
N VAL A 139 -8.44 8.94 5.93
CA VAL A 139 -8.41 8.12 4.72
C VAL A 139 -9.36 6.95 4.92
N GLU A 140 -10.28 6.75 3.98
CA GLU A 140 -11.25 5.67 4.01
C GLU A 140 -11.17 4.90 2.69
N PHE A 141 -10.96 3.59 2.78
CA PHE A 141 -10.92 2.68 1.64
C PHE A 141 -12.21 1.88 1.59
N TYR A 142 -12.81 1.82 0.41
CA TYR A 142 -13.99 1.03 0.10
C TYR A 142 -13.57 -0.08 -0.85
N ILE A 143 -13.81 -1.32 -0.48
CA ILE A 143 -13.45 -2.50 -1.25
C ILE A 143 -14.74 -3.17 -1.70
N ILE A 144 -14.93 -3.27 -3.02
CA ILE A 144 -16.10 -3.86 -3.65
C ILE A 144 -15.63 -5.14 -4.38
N PRO A 145 -16.24 -6.29 -4.13
CA PRO A 145 -15.91 -7.54 -4.79
C PRO A 145 -16.22 -7.49 -6.29
N PRO A 146 -15.61 -8.38 -7.09
CA PRO A 146 -16.00 -8.55 -8.47
C PRO A 146 -17.43 -9.06 -8.59
N SER A 147 -18.14 -8.59 -9.62
CA SER A 147 -19.43 -9.12 -9.98
C SER A 147 -19.34 -10.52 -10.58
N SER A 148 -20.47 -11.23 -10.67
CA SER A 148 -20.55 -12.55 -11.33
C SER A 148 -20.21 -12.53 -12.82
N HIS A 149 -20.17 -11.36 -13.45
CA HIS A 149 -19.74 -11.19 -14.85
C HIS A 149 -18.20 -11.03 -14.96
N GLU A 150 -17.54 -10.63 -13.88
CA GLU A 150 -16.09 -10.38 -13.84
C GLU A 150 -15.31 -11.59 -13.31
N LEU A 151 -15.95 -12.40 -12.44
CA LEU A 151 -15.32 -13.58 -11.83
C LEU A 151 -16.31 -14.73 -11.73
N SER A 152 -15.93 -15.89 -12.28
CA SER A 152 -16.67 -17.14 -12.15
C SER A 152 -16.02 -18.07 -11.12
N PHE A 153 -16.84 -18.85 -10.44
CA PHE A 153 -16.37 -19.79 -9.42
C PHE A 153 -16.63 -21.23 -9.85
N HIS A 154 -15.62 -22.08 -9.72
CA HIS A 154 -15.77 -23.52 -9.86
C HIS A 154 -16.64 -24.09 -8.74
N LYS A 155 -17.24 -25.25 -8.98
CA LYS A 155 -18.19 -25.88 -8.04
C LYS A 155 -17.58 -26.20 -6.68
N ASP A 156 -16.31 -26.53 -6.61
CA ASP A 156 -15.57 -26.81 -5.36
C ASP A 156 -15.41 -25.55 -4.51
N TRP A 157 -15.02 -24.42 -5.13
CA TRP A 157 -15.01 -23.12 -4.48
C TRP A 157 -16.40 -22.74 -3.97
N PHE A 158 -17.40 -22.82 -4.87
CA PHE A 158 -18.78 -22.47 -4.53
C PHE A 158 -19.30 -23.28 -3.31
N ASN A 159 -19.03 -24.58 -3.27
CA ASN A 159 -19.45 -25.45 -2.18
C ASN A 159 -18.78 -25.10 -0.84
N LYS A 160 -17.55 -24.57 -0.87
CA LYS A 160 -16.76 -24.27 0.33
C LYS A 160 -16.92 -22.83 0.82
N TYR A 161 -16.98 -21.86 -0.10
CA TYR A 161 -16.96 -20.43 0.21
C TYR A 161 -18.15 -19.64 -0.34
N GLY A 162 -19.01 -20.25 -1.15
CA GLY A 162 -20.13 -19.58 -1.82
C GLY A 162 -19.74 -18.91 -3.15
N ALA A 163 -20.70 -18.15 -3.71
CA ALA A 163 -20.53 -17.45 -5.00
C ALA A 163 -19.90 -16.06 -4.84
N ILE A 164 -19.01 -15.89 -3.90
CA ILE A 164 -18.31 -14.62 -3.64
C ILE A 164 -16.84 -14.86 -3.35
N LEU A 165 -16.01 -13.91 -3.71
CA LEU A 165 -14.60 -13.88 -3.31
C LEU A 165 -14.46 -13.27 -1.89
N ILE A 166 -15.09 -12.12 -1.69
CA ILE A 166 -15.16 -11.36 -0.43
C ILE A 166 -16.50 -10.63 -0.34
N ASN A 167 -16.84 -10.11 0.83
CA ASN A 167 -17.91 -9.12 1.00
C ASN A 167 -17.41 -7.70 0.69
N ASP A 168 -18.33 -6.74 0.67
CA ASP A 168 -17.96 -5.32 0.70
C ASP A 168 -17.31 -4.99 2.05
N TYR A 169 -16.22 -4.22 2.01
CA TYR A 169 -15.54 -3.73 3.20
C TYR A 169 -15.29 -2.23 3.12
N SER A 170 -15.24 -1.60 4.28
CA SER A 170 -14.81 -0.21 4.43
C SER A 170 -13.88 -0.10 5.62
N TYR A 171 -12.71 0.50 5.40
CA TYR A 171 -11.70 0.72 6.43
C TYR A 171 -11.35 2.19 6.52
N LYS A 172 -11.36 2.73 7.74
CA LYS A 172 -11.16 4.16 7.98
C LYS A 172 -10.02 4.40 8.94
N TYR A 173 -9.07 5.23 8.51
CA TYR A 173 -7.90 5.62 9.28
C TYR A 173 -7.89 7.13 9.47
N ARG A 174 -7.59 7.58 10.70
CA ARG A 174 -7.56 9.00 11.07
C ARG A 174 -6.14 9.43 11.42
N ASN A 175 -5.93 10.75 11.40
CA ASN A 175 -4.65 11.36 11.73
C ASN A 175 -3.49 10.88 10.84
N VAL A 176 -3.80 10.52 9.60
CA VAL A 176 -2.78 10.16 8.61
C VAL A 176 -1.98 11.41 8.25
N ASN A 177 -0.67 11.33 8.42
CA ASN A 177 0.27 12.41 8.13
C ASN A 177 1.08 12.05 6.89
N PHE A 178 0.86 12.78 5.79
CA PHE A 178 1.54 12.54 4.53
C PHE A 178 2.81 13.38 4.34
N LEU A 179 3.22 14.19 5.33
CA LEU A 179 4.29 15.19 5.15
C LEU A 179 5.60 14.58 4.66
N GLU A 180 6.05 13.51 5.31
CA GLU A 180 7.33 12.87 4.97
C GLU A 180 7.29 12.25 3.57
N ILE A 181 6.26 11.47 3.28
CA ILE A 181 6.14 10.77 2.00
C ILE A 181 5.91 11.73 0.83
N ALA A 182 5.17 12.83 1.05
CA ALA A 182 4.93 13.85 0.03
C ALA A 182 6.20 14.64 -0.34
N ASN A 183 7.15 14.75 0.59
CA ASN A 183 8.45 15.42 0.39
C ASN A 183 9.56 14.45 -0.03
N ALA A 184 9.33 13.16 0.07
CA ALA A 184 10.31 12.16 -0.34
C ALA A 184 10.48 12.14 -1.87
N THR A 185 11.69 11.80 -2.31
CA THR A 185 12.04 11.64 -3.72
C THR A 185 12.66 10.28 -3.93
N ARG A 186 12.33 9.62 -5.04
CA ARG A 186 13.04 8.40 -5.44
C ARG A 186 14.50 8.74 -5.75
N LYS A 187 15.39 7.91 -5.26
CA LYS A 187 16.83 8.00 -5.52
C LYS A 187 17.18 7.22 -6.78
#